data_d30175ff5c019af937244025816f13d5
#
_entry.id   d30175ff5c019af937244025816f13d5
#
_cell.length_a   1.000
_cell.length_b   1.000
_cell.length_c   1.000
_cell.angle_alpha   90.00
_cell.angle_beta   90.00
_cell.angle_gamma   90.00
#
_symmetry.space_group_name_H-M   'P 1'
#
loop_
_entity.id
_entity.type
_entity.pdbx_description
1 polymer ?
#
loop_
_entity_poly.entity_id
_entity_poly.type
_entity_poly.pdbx_seq_one_letter_code
_entity_poly.pdbx_strand_id
1 'polypeptide(L)'
;MRVDQAIAEILKREGVEQIFLFPFTPILEAVSAAGIRPIVARQERVAENMADGFSRVSNGKKIGTITVQQAAGAENAFAGIAQAYTDSSPVLFLPGGMNRMESGTPPSFNAVPNFRATTKWADQLLTADSLT
;
A
#
# COMPACT_ATOMS: atom_id res chain seq x y z
N MET A 1 -1.69 3.23 -20.94
CA MET A 1 -2.00 3.63 -19.54
C MET A 1 -0.78 3.30 -18.68
N ARG A 2 -0.39 4.18 -17.77
CA ARG A 2 0.72 3.90 -16.84
C ARG A 2 0.26 2.93 -15.76
N VAL A 3 1.20 2.20 -15.14
CA VAL A 3 0.88 1.22 -14.08
C VAL A 3 0.20 1.88 -12.87
N ASP A 4 0.68 3.05 -12.45
CA ASP A 4 0.08 3.82 -11.36
C ASP A 4 -1.37 4.24 -11.64
N GLN A 5 -1.68 4.63 -12.88
CA GLN A 5 -3.04 4.94 -13.32
C GLN A 5 -3.94 3.70 -13.34
N ALA A 6 -3.40 2.56 -13.77
CA ALA A 6 -4.13 1.30 -13.76
C ALA A 6 -4.48 0.87 -12.34
N ILE A 7 -3.52 0.96 -11.40
CA ILE A 7 -3.75 0.68 -9.97
C ILE A 7 -4.85 1.60 -9.43
N ALA A 8 -4.76 2.90 -9.68
CA ALA A 8 -5.75 3.87 -9.20
C ALA A 8 -7.16 3.57 -9.75
N GLU A 9 -7.28 3.19 -11.02
CA GLU A 9 -8.55 2.83 -11.62
C GLU A 9 -9.13 1.52 -11.05
N ILE A 10 -8.29 0.53 -10.78
CA ILE A 10 -8.69 -0.72 -10.10
C ILE A 10 -9.21 -0.40 -8.70
N LEU A 11 -8.44 0.35 -7.89
CA LEU A 11 -8.85 0.75 -6.54
C LEU A 11 -10.21 1.45 -6.54
N LYS A 12 -10.44 2.35 -7.51
CA LYS A 12 -11.72 3.04 -7.67
C LYS A 12 -12.86 2.08 -7.98
N ARG A 13 -12.66 1.12 -8.88
CA ARG A 13 -13.65 0.09 -9.23
C ARG A 13 -13.97 -0.84 -8.07
N GLU A 14 -12.98 -1.12 -7.24
CA GLU A 14 -13.15 -1.90 -5.99
C GLU A 14 -13.79 -1.07 -4.84
N GLY A 15 -14.19 0.17 -5.12
CA GLY A 15 -14.90 1.02 -4.16
C GLY A 15 -14.01 1.68 -3.12
N VAL A 16 -12.71 1.80 -3.38
CA VAL A 16 -11.80 2.56 -2.51
C VAL A 16 -12.09 4.05 -2.66
N GLU A 17 -12.61 4.67 -1.61
CA GLU A 17 -12.97 6.09 -1.58
C GLU A 17 -11.81 6.97 -1.09
N GLN A 18 -10.95 6.41 -0.24
CA GLN A 18 -9.82 7.12 0.35
C GLN A 18 -8.62 6.19 0.53
N ILE A 19 -7.44 6.79 0.49
CA ILE A 19 -6.16 6.09 0.69
C ILE A 19 -5.34 6.83 1.73
N PHE A 20 -4.85 6.09 2.72
CA PHE A 20 -3.97 6.65 3.75
C PHE A 20 -2.52 6.61 3.25
N LEU A 21 -1.76 7.65 3.51
CA LEU A 21 -0.41 7.72 2.97
C LEU A 21 0.54 8.59 3.80
N PHE A 22 1.82 8.31 3.66
CA PHE A 22 2.87 9.29 3.91
C PHE A 22 3.21 10.00 2.60
N PRO A 23 3.40 11.33 2.57
CA PRO A 23 3.80 12.04 1.36
C PRO A 23 5.11 11.45 0.81
N PHE A 24 5.24 11.31 -0.47
CA PHE A 24 6.35 10.64 -1.14
C PHE A 24 6.03 9.19 -1.55
N THR A 25 4.91 9.04 -2.21
CA THR A 25 4.50 7.75 -2.75
C THR A 25 4.25 7.87 -4.26
N PRO A 26 4.65 6.86 -5.04
CA PRO A 26 4.61 6.96 -6.50
C PRO A 26 3.18 7.03 -7.09
N ILE A 27 2.15 6.60 -6.36
CA ILE A 27 0.78 6.55 -6.88
C ILE A 27 -0.11 7.75 -6.46
N LEU A 28 0.41 8.71 -5.69
CA LEU A 28 -0.37 9.81 -5.13
C LEU A 28 -1.11 10.63 -6.19
N GLU A 29 -0.43 11.00 -7.27
CA GLU A 29 -1.02 11.78 -8.35
C GLU A 29 -2.13 10.99 -9.06
N ALA A 30 -1.89 9.72 -9.33
CA ALA A 30 -2.83 8.86 -10.03
C ALA A 30 -4.12 8.62 -9.21
N VAL A 31 -4.00 8.33 -7.91
CA VAL A 31 -5.18 8.13 -7.04
C VAL A 31 -5.97 9.42 -6.86
N SER A 32 -5.30 10.56 -6.75
CA SER A 32 -5.98 11.87 -6.69
C SER A 32 -6.73 12.18 -7.98
N ALA A 33 -6.10 11.94 -9.13
CA ALA A 33 -6.73 12.14 -10.44
C ALA A 33 -7.93 11.19 -10.67
N ALA A 34 -7.89 9.98 -10.10
CA ALA A 34 -9.00 9.05 -10.13
C ALA A 34 -10.16 9.42 -9.18
N GLY A 35 -9.99 10.47 -8.36
CA GLY A 35 -10.98 10.92 -7.39
C GLY A 35 -10.98 10.15 -6.07
N ILE A 36 -9.94 9.35 -5.79
CA ILE A 36 -9.71 8.73 -4.48
C ILE A 36 -9.09 9.78 -3.57
N ARG A 37 -9.67 9.98 -2.39
CA ARG A 37 -9.23 11.01 -1.44
C ARG A 37 -7.94 10.60 -0.73
N PRO A 38 -6.82 11.32 -0.89
CA PRO A 38 -5.61 11.06 -0.11
C PRO A 38 -5.76 11.62 1.32
N ILE A 39 -5.45 10.80 2.31
CA ILE A 39 -5.40 11.16 3.73
C ILE A 39 -3.94 11.08 4.16
N VAL A 40 -3.32 12.24 4.33
CA VAL A 40 -1.89 12.38 4.59
C VAL A 40 -1.59 12.26 6.09
N ALA A 41 -0.72 11.36 6.46
CA ALA A 41 -0.19 11.20 7.80
C ALA A 41 1.24 11.73 7.91
N ARG A 42 1.72 11.93 9.13
CA ARG A 42 3.10 12.39 9.39
C ARG A 42 4.13 11.26 9.47
N GLN A 43 3.67 10.02 9.53
CA GLN A 43 4.51 8.82 9.57
C GLN A 43 3.75 7.67 8.92
N GLU A 44 4.48 6.73 8.35
CA GLU A 44 3.93 5.55 7.68
C GLU A 44 3.14 4.67 8.66
N ARG A 45 3.65 4.50 9.89
CA ARG A 45 2.95 3.78 10.95
C ARG A 45 1.61 4.42 11.30
N VAL A 46 1.54 5.75 11.32
CA VAL A 46 0.28 6.46 11.56
C VAL A 46 -0.69 6.25 10.40
N ALA A 47 -0.21 6.32 9.15
CA ALA A 47 -1.03 6.05 7.98
C ALA A 47 -1.60 4.62 8.00
N GLU A 48 -0.78 3.66 8.42
CA GLU A 48 -1.20 2.28 8.57
C GLU A 48 -2.26 2.11 9.67
N ASN A 49 -2.03 2.66 10.86
CA ASN A 49 -3.01 2.60 11.96
C ASN A 49 -4.34 3.28 11.59
N MET A 50 -4.32 4.32 10.74
CA MET A 50 -5.53 4.94 10.20
C MET A 50 -6.25 4.01 9.23
N ALA A 51 -5.53 3.29 8.36
CA ALA A 51 -6.09 2.31 7.44
C ALA A 51 -6.71 1.12 8.20
N ASP A 52 -6.00 0.59 9.18
CA ASP A 52 -6.50 -0.49 10.05
C ASP A 52 -7.76 -0.03 10.83
N GLY A 53 -7.70 1.14 11.46
CA GLY A 53 -8.86 1.71 12.16
C GLY A 53 -10.08 1.90 11.26
N PHE A 54 -9.87 2.35 10.03
CA PHE A 54 -10.93 2.49 9.03
C PHE A 54 -11.60 1.16 8.69
N SER A 55 -10.81 0.11 8.50
CA SER A 55 -11.34 -1.25 8.29
C SER A 55 -12.14 -1.74 9.49
N ARG A 56 -11.63 -1.55 10.70
CA ARG A 56 -12.28 -1.99 11.94
C ARG A 56 -13.62 -1.30 12.15
N VAL A 57 -13.68 0.03 12.04
CA VAL A 57 -14.94 0.78 12.25
C VAL A 57 -15.98 0.51 11.17
N SER A 58 -15.55 0.09 9.97
CA SER A 58 -16.45 -0.37 8.92
C SER A 58 -16.92 -1.82 9.08
N ASN A 59 -16.43 -2.51 10.13
CA ASN A 59 -16.63 -3.94 10.34
C ASN A 59 -16.19 -4.79 9.13
N GLY A 60 -15.06 -4.43 8.52
CA GLY A 60 -14.49 -5.09 7.34
C GLY A 60 -15.26 -4.87 6.04
N LYS A 61 -16.29 -4.04 6.02
CA LYS A 61 -17.06 -3.73 4.80
C LYS A 61 -16.31 -2.83 3.82
N LYS A 62 -15.35 -2.07 4.34
CA LYS A 62 -14.44 -1.21 3.56
C LYS A 62 -13.00 -1.57 3.92
N ILE A 63 -12.18 -1.77 2.91
CA ILE A 63 -10.77 -2.12 3.10
C ILE A 63 -9.97 -0.85 3.30
N GLY A 64 -9.23 -0.76 4.40
CA GLY A 64 -8.24 0.28 4.61
C GLY A 64 -7.10 0.13 3.62
N THR A 65 -6.91 1.12 2.78
CA THR A 65 -5.87 1.11 1.76
C THR A 65 -4.78 2.10 2.13
N ILE A 66 -3.54 1.64 2.12
CA ILE A 66 -2.38 2.45 2.49
C ILE A 66 -1.29 2.37 1.42
N THR A 67 -0.62 3.49 1.17
CA THR A 67 0.59 3.56 0.36
C THR A 67 1.66 4.38 1.06
N VAL A 68 2.89 3.94 0.95
CA VAL A 68 4.07 4.57 1.57
C VAL A 68 5.27 4.47 0.62
N GLN A 69 6.34 5.19 0.94
CA GLN A 69 7.59 5.05 0.17
C GLN A 69 8.20 3.66 0.31
N GLN A 70 9.12 3.33 -0.57
CA GLN A 70 9.90 2.09 -0.52
C GLN A 70 10.84 2.03 0.69
N ALA A 71 11.46 0.89 0.91
CA ALA A 71 12.48 0.62 1.91
C ALA A 71 12.05 1.04 3.32
N ALA A 72 12.67 2.06 3.90
CA ALA A 72 12.41 2.50 5.27
C ALA A 72 10.92 2.84 5.53
N GLY A 73 10.20 3.35 4.51
CA GLY A 73 8.77 3.62 4.65
C GLY A 73 7.94 2.34 4.79
N ALA A 74 8.26 1.33 4.00
CA ALA A 74 7.63 0.01 4.15
C ALA A 74 7.93 -0.60 5.52
N GLU A 75 9.19 -0.57 5.97
CA GLU A 75 9.60 -1.09 7.27
C GLU A 75 8.93 -0.34 8.44
N ASN A 76 8.76 0.98 8.32
CA ASN A 76 8.12 1.78 9.37
C ASN A 76 6.62 1.43 9.53
N ALA A 77 5.95 0.93 8.51
CA ALA A 77 4.58 0.46 8.58
C ALA A 77 4.44 -0.99 9.10
N PHE A 78 5.53 -1.75 9.17
CA PHE A 78 5.53 -3.20 9.44
C PHE A 78 4.76 -3.58 10.71
N ALA A 79 4.98 -2.87 11.82
CA ALA A 79 4.35 -3.19 13.09
C ALA A 79 2.82 -3.14 13.03
N GLY A 80 2.27 -2.16 12.34
CA GLY A 80 0.82 -2.05 12.18
C GLY A 80 0.25 -3.11 11.23
N ILE A 81 0.95 -3.42 10.12
CA ILE A 81 0.56 -4.53 9.23
C ILE A 81 0.54 -5.86 9.98
N ALA A 82 1.55 -6.12 10.83
CA ALA A 82 1.58 -7.32 11.66
C ALA A 82 0.41 -7.37 12.65
N GLN A 83 0.04 -6.23 13.24
CA GLN A 83 -1.12 -6.14 14.12
C GLN A 83 -2.42 -6.38 13.35
N ALA A 84 -2.63 -5.73 12.22
CA ALA A 84 -3.82 -5.93 11.39
C ALA A 84 -3.97 -7.41 10.97
N TYR A 85 -2.87 -8.07 10.62
CA TYR A 85 -2.83 -9.50 10.29
C TYR A 85 -3.25 -10.37 11.48
N THR A 86 -2.68 -10.13 12.66
CA THR A 86 -2.99 -10.88 13.88
C THR A 86 -4.47 -10.76 14.25
N ASP A 87 -5.04 -9.58 14.08
CA ASP A 87 -6.45 -9.29 14.40
C ASP A 87 -7.41 -9.60 13.24
N SER A 88 -6.90 -10.11 12.11
CA SER A 88 -7.68 -10.40 10.90
C SER A 88 -8.40 -9.15 10.35
N SER A 89 -7.84 -7.97 10.52
CA SER A 89 -8.33 -6.72 9.96
C SER A 89 -7.91 -6.59 8.50
N PRO A 90 -8.84 -6.37 7.55
CA PRO A 90 -8.49 -6.29 6.14
C PRO A 90 -7.79 -4.97 5.81
N VAL A 91 -6.54 -5.04 5.40
CA VAL A 91 -5.75 -3.89 4.94
C VAL A 91 -5.09 -4.23 3.60
N LEU A 92 -5.18 -3.31 2.65
CA LEU A 92 -4.44 -3.36 1.40
C LEU A 92 -3.22 -2.44 1.51
N PHE A 93 -2.04 -3.04 1.56
CA PHE A 93 -0.77 -2.32 1.69
C PHE A 93 -0.03 -2.26 0.34
N LEU A 94 0.18 -1.06 -0.17
CA LEU A 94 0.80 -0.78 -1.46
C LEU A 94 2.07 0.07 -1.30
N PRO A 95 3.15 -0.47 -0.73
CA PRO A 95 4.40 0.28 -0.61
C PRO A 95 5.03 0.51 -1.98
N GLY A 96 5.76 1.61 -2.14
CA GLY A 96 6.60 1.83 -3.30
C GLY A 96 7.65 0.72 -3.45
N GLY A 97 8.01 0.41 -4.68
CA GLY A 97 9.09 -0.50 -5.02
C GLY A 97 10.35 0.24 -5.45
N MET A 98 11.47 -0.46 -5.47
CA MET A 98 12.70 0.01 -6.10
C MET A 98 12.54 0.04 -7.63
N ASN A 99 13.34 0.90 -8.28
CA ASN A 99 13.40 0.92 -9.73
C ASN A 99 13.72 -0.50 -10.26
N ARG A 100 12.99 -0.93 -11.26
CA ARG A 100 13.16 -2.27 -11.86
C ARG A 100 14.62 -2.55 -12.29
N MET A 101 15.31 -1.54 -12.80
CA MET A 101 16.71 -1.67 -13.22
C MET A 101 17.69 -1.86 -12.06
N GLU A 102 17.28 -1.51 -10.85
CA GLU A 102 18.07 -1.64 -9.62
C GLU A 102 17.66 -2.88 -8.80
N SER A 103 16.63 -3.59 -9.25
CA SER A 103 16.13 -4.77 -8.56
C SER A 103 17.18 -5.87 -8.52
N GLY A 104 17.48 -6.40 -7.33
CA GLY A 104 18.47 -7.43 -7.13
C GLY A 104 19.93 -6.95 -7.07
N THR A 105 20.18 -5.65 -7.26
CA THR A 105 21.52 -5.05 -7.16
C THR A 105 21.65 -4.28 -5.83
N PRO A 106 22.62 -4.58 -4.96
CA PRO A 106 22.80 -3.78 -3.75
C PRO A 106 23.00 -2.28 -4.06
N PRO A 107 22.36 -1.38 -3.30
CA PRO A 107 21.58 -1.58 -2.06
C PRO A 107 20.06 -1.74 -2.28
N SER A 108 19.62 -2.53 -3.26
CA SER A 108 18.18 -2.70 -3.50
C SER A 108 17.47 -3.35 -2.31
N PHE A 109 16.24 -2.89 -2.06
CA PHE A 109 15.39 -3.38 -0.99
C PHE A 109 14.15 -4.04 -1.56
N ASN A 110 13.90 -5.28 -1.19
CA ASN A 110 12.67 -6.00 -1.52
C ASN A 110 11.84 -6.24 -0.25
N ALA A 111 10.69 -5.58 -0.14
CA ALA A 111 9.80 -5.72 1.00
C ALA A 111 9.06 -7.08 1.05
N VAL A 112 8.87 -7.74 -0.08
CA VAL A 112 8.04 -8.95 -0.17
C VAL A 112 8.44 -10.04 0.82
N PRO A 113 9.72 -10.43 0.98
CA PRO A 113 10.11 -11.45 1.95
C PRO A 113 9.73 -11.09 3.38
N ASN A 114 9.84 -9.81 3.75
CA ASN A 114 9.56 -9.36 5.11
C ASN A 114 8.06 -9.40 5.43
N PHE A 115 7.21 -9.13 4.44
CA PHE A 115 5.76 -9.09 4.64
C PHE A 115 5.06 -10.44 4.43
N ARG A 116 5.70 -11.44 3.84
CA ARG A 116 5.09 -12.76 3.64
C ARG A 116 4.62 -13.44 4.91
N ALA A 117 5.30 -13.23 6.02
CA ALA A 117 4.96 -13.82 7.31
C ALA A 117 3.82 -13.08 8.03
N THR A 118 3.47 -11.87 7.60
CA THR A 118 2.52 -10.97 8.25
C THR A 118 1.39 -10.51 7.33
N THR A 119 1.19 -11.22 6.23
CA THR A 119 0.11 -10.95 5.27
C THR A 119 -0.44 -12.25 4.69
N LYS A 120 -1.66 -12.24 4.22
CA LYS A 120 -2.24 -13.37 3.49
C LYS A 120 -1.55 -13.62 2.15
N TRP A 121 -1.10 -12.55 1.52
CA TRP A 121 -0.44 -12.56 0.23
C TRP A 121 0.48 -11.35 0.13
N ALA A 122 1.67 -11.55 -0.43
CA ALA A 122 2.62 -10.50 -0.73
C ALA A 122 3.36 -10.83 -2.02
N ASP A 123 3.33 -9.90 -2.95
CA ASP A 123 4.03 -10.02 -4.22
C ASP A 123 4.47 -8.65 -4.76
N GLN A 124 5.27 -8.67 -5.81
CA GLN A 124 5.81 -7.47 -6.44
C GLN A 124 5.22 -7.29 -7.84
N LEU A 125 4.69 -6.11 -8.12
CA LEU A 125 4.26 -5.73 -9.45
C LEU A 125 5.48 -5.31 -10.28
N LEU A 126 5.97 -6.20 -11.13
CA LEU A 126 7.14 -5.96 -11.98
C LEU A 126 6.78 -5.41 -13.36
N THR A 127 5.59 -5.71 -13.84
CA THR A 127 5.08 -5.32 -15.17
C THR A 127 3.60 -4.98 -15.10
N ALA A 128 3.09 -4.29 -16.13
CA ALA A 128 1.66 -4.01 -16.23
C ALA A 128 0.81 -5.29 -16.33
N ASP A 129 1.37 -6.35 -16.93
CA ASP A 129 0.66 -7.63 -17.09
C ASP A 129 0.42 -8.35 -15.75
N SER A 130 1.14 -7.94 -14.70
CA SER A 130 0.93 -8.48 -13.34
C SER A 130 -0.30 -7.87 -12.63
N LEU A 131 -1.03 -6.99 -13.29
CA LEU A 131 -2.25 -6.35 -12.75
C LEU A 131 -3.55 -7.08 -13.14
N THR A 132 -3.47 -8.21 -13.83
CA THR A 132 -4.63 -9.00 -14.28
C THR A 132 -4.99 -10.11 -13.31
#